data_4433b0c20dc8b16c5d536a00ecbb35c8
#
_entry.id   4433b0c20dc8b16c5d536a00ecbb35c8
#
_cell.length_a   1.000
_cell.length_b   1.000
_cell.length_c   1.000
_cell.angle_alpha   90.00
_cell.angle_beta   90.00
_cell.angle_gamma   90.00
#
_symmetry.space_group_name_H-M   'P 1'
#
loop_
_entity.id
_entity.type
_entity.pdbx_description
1 polymer ?
#
loop_
_entity_poly.entity_id
_entity_poly.type
_entity_poly.pdbx_seq_one_letter_code
_entity_poly.pdbx_strand_id
1 'polypeptide(L)'
;MICRCCHCKKELGELSYQLFRNVFMGYDNIGRRKPFCSEQCYNEYIKQYQVAEYKGRPIYTVEIDGVTGYMPWWFAPYYFTDIDSCKQRMDMPNIAIFPSFR
;
A
#
# COMPACT_ATOMS: atom_id res chain seq x y z
N MET A 1 -15.80 19.31 -6.42
CA MET A 1 -14.67 18.48 -6.89
C MET A 1 -15.10 17.04 -6.95
N ILE A 2 -14.87 16.39 -8.07
CA ILE A 2 -15.24 14.99 -8.25
C ILE A 2 -14.10 14.09 -7.77
N CYS A 3 -14.46 13.13 -6.93
CA CYS A 3 -13.52 12.14 -6.43
C CYS A 3 -13.47 10.95 -7.38
N ARG A 4 -12.26 10.45 -7.65
CA ARG A 4 -12.07 9.33 -8.58
C ARG A 4 -11.29 8.21 -7.90
N CYS A 5 -11.56 6.98 -8.33
CA CYS A 5 -10.79 5.83 -7.90
C CYS A 5 -9.31 6.01 -8.25
N CYS A 6 -8.43 5.74 -7.30
CA CYS A 6 -6.99 5.90 -7.51
C CYS A 6 -6.47 4.97 -8.61
N HIS A 7 -7.07 3.81 -8.78
CA HIS A 7 -6.61 2.80 -9.74
C HIS A 7 -7.29 2.94 -11.10
N CYS A 8 -8.61 2.77 -11.17
CA CYS A 8 -9.33 2.70 -12.45
C CYS A 8 -9.86 4.05 -12.94
N LYS A 9 -9.77 5.09 -12.11
CA LYS A 9 -10.19 6.46 -12.42
C LYS A 9 -11.70 6.64 -12.56
N LYS A 10 -12.48 5.64 -12.17
CA LYS A 10 -13.94 5.75 -12.16
C LYS A 10 -14.39 6.88 -11.24
N GLU A 11 -15.38 7.66 -11.66
CA GLU A 11 -15.94 8.70 -10.80
C GLU A 11 -16.69 8.05 -9.64
N LEU A 12 -16.40 8.51 -8.43
CA LEU A 12 -17.02 7.99 -7.21
C LEU A 12 -18.09 8.92 -6.66
N GLY A 13 -18.07 10.19 -7.06
CA GLY A 13 -19.01 11.18 -6.63
C GLY A 13 -18.34 12.46 -6.17
N GLU A 14 -19.17 13.38 -5.68
CA GLU A 14 -18.70 14.67 -5.18
C GLU A 14 -17.92 14.48 -3.89
N LEU A 15 -16.79 15.17 -3.77
CA LEU A 15 -15.95 15.09 -2.59
C LEU A 15 -16.71 15.57 -1.36
N SER A 16 -16.93 14.67 -0.40
CA SER A 16 -17.65 14.98 0.82
C SER A 16 -17.28 13.96 1.91
N TYR A 17 -17.59 14.30 3.14
CA TYR A 17 -17.39 13.40 4.26
C TYR A 17 -18.21 12.11 4.10
N GLN A 18 -19.43 12.22 3.61
CA GLN A 18 -20.30 11.05 3.41
C GLN A 18 -19.75 10.14 2.33
N LEU A 19 -19.18 10.70 1.28
CA LEU A 19 -18.54 9.88 0.24
C LEU A 19 -17.44 9.02 0.82
N PHE A 20 -16.57 9.59 1.66
CA PHE A 20 -15.47 8.84 2.26
C PHE A 20 -15.95 7.72 3.18
N ARG A 21 -17.13 7.81 3.72
CA ARG A 21 -17.71 6.73 4.51
C ARG A 21 -18.24 5.57 3.67
N ASN A 22 -18.52 5.82 2.40
CA ASN A 22 -19.16 4.84 1.52
C ASN A 22 -18.22 4.25 0.47
N VAL A 23 -17.02 4.78 0.34
CA VAL A 23 -16.04 4.26 -0.63
C VAL A 23 -14.92 3.52 0.12
N PHE A 24 -14.27 2.62 -0.58
CA PHE A 24 -13.12 1.91 -0.03
C PHE A 24 -11.93 2.85 0.03
N MET A 25 -11.36 3.04 1.22
CA MET A 25 -10.17 3.88 1.41
C MET A 25 -8.95 2.99 1.60
N GLY A 26 -7.96 3.19 0.75
CA GLY A 26 -6.70 2.48 0.84
C GLY A 26 -5.53 3.46 0.85
N TYR A 27 -4.33 2.93 0.69
CA TYR A 27 -3.12 3.75 0.65
C TYR A 27 -2.44 3.59 -0.71
N ASP A 28 -1.87 4.71 -1.21
CA ASP A 28 -1.05 4.64 -2.40
C ASP A 28 0.37 4.16 -2.04
N ASN A 29 1.26 4.12 -3.05
CA ASN A 29 2.61 3.59 -2.85
C ASN A 29 3.54 4.50 -2.06
N ILE A 30 3.06 5.68 -1.65
CA ILE A 30 3.85 6.59 -0.79
C ILE A 30 3.17 6.84 0.56
N GLY A 31 2.13 6.04 0.88
CA GLY A 31 1.49 6.08 2.18
C GLY A 31 0.37 7.11 2.32
N ARG A 32 -0.12 7.68 1.23
CA ARG A 32 -1.25 8.63 1.28
C ARG A 32 -2.56 7.88 1.15
N ARG A 33 -3.56 8.27 1.93
CA ARG A 33 -4.89 7.68 1.82
C ARG A 33 -5.56 8.13 0.52
N LYS A 34 -6.09 7.17 -0.21
CA LYS A 34 -6.75 7.40 -1.50
C LYS A 34 -8.03 6.59 -1.60
N PRO A 35 -9.05 7.09 -2.30
CA PRO A 35 -10.28 6.35 -2.52
C PRO A 35 -10.13 5.34 -3.64
N PHE A 36 -10.82 4.21 -3.50
CA PHE A 36 -10.91 3.17 -4.51
C PHE A 36 -12.37 2.78 -4.67
N CYS A 37 -12.76 2.33 -5.86
CA CYS A 37 -14.15 1.96 -6.11
C CYS A 37 -14.53 0.65 -5.39
N SER A 38 -13.56 -0.20 -5.05
CA SER A 38 -13.79 -1.45 -4.35
C SER A 38 -12.50 -1.98 -3.79
N GLU A 39 -12.60 -2.97 -2.88
CA GLU A 39 -11.44 -3.68 -2.37
C GLU A 39 -10.71 -4.43 -3.50
N GLN A 40 -11.45 -4.98 -4.46
CA GLN A 40 -10.84 -5.65 -5.59
C GLN A 40 -9.97 -4.69 -6.39
N CYS A 41 -10.44 -3.48 -6.63
CA CYS A 41 -9.69 -2.47 -7.37
C CYS A 41 -8.43 -2.07 -6.60
N TYR A 42 -8.52 -1.97 -5.28
CA TYR A 42 -7.38 -1.71 -4.43
C TYR A 42 -6.34 -2.84 -4.52
N ASN A 43 -6.78 -4.09 -4.47
CA ASN A 43 -5.88 -5.24 -4.58
C ASN A 43 -5.18 -5.27 -5.93
N GLU A 44 -5.85 -4.91 -7.01
CA GLU A 44 -5.24 -4.80 -8.33
C GLU A 44 -4.22 -3.66 -8.37
N TYR A 45 -4.51 -2.56 -7.69
CA TYR A 45 -3.60 -1.44 -7.61
C TYR A 45 -2.28 -1.83 -6.93
N ILE A 46 -2.34 -2.51 -5.80
CA ILE A 46 -1.11 -2.86 -5.08
C ILE A 46 -0.31 -3.94 -5.80
N LYS A 47 -0.96 -4.79 -6.60
CA LYS A 47 -0.26 -5.83 -7.36
C LYS A 47 0.77 -5.27 -8.34
N GLN A 48 0.51 -4.11 -8.92
CA GLN A 48 1.45 -3.54 -9.86
C GLN A 48 2.75 -3.06 -9.20
N TYR A 49 2.76 -2.95 -7.88
CA TYR A 49 3.95 -2.59 -7.12
C TYR A 49 4.64 -3.80 -6.51
N GLN A 50 4.14 -5.00 -6.76
CA GLN A 50 4.81 -6.21 -6.32
C GLN A 50 6.00 -6.51 -7.23
N VAL A 51 7.19 -6.55 -6.65
CA VAL A 51 8.44 -6.74 -7.42
C VAL A 51 9.10 -8.08 -7.13
N ALA A 52 8.68 -8.77 -6.07
CA ALA A 52 9.26 -10.06 -5.69
C ALA A 52 8.30 -10.82 -4.79
N GLU A 53 8.65 -12.08 -4.52
CA GLU A 53 7.91 -12.91 -3.58
C GLU A 53 8.91 -13.66 -2.73
N TYR A 54 8.62 -13.78 -1.44
CA TYR A 54 9.49 -14.47 -0.51
C TYR A 54 8.65 -15.33 0.43
N LYS A 55 8.87 -16.64 0.39
CA LYS A 55 8.15 -17.63 1.21
C LYS A 55 6.63 -17.48 1.09
N GLY A 56 6.14 -17.28 -0.15
CA GLY A 56 4.73 -17.14 -0.43
C GLY A 56 4.15 -15.78 -0.11
N ARG A 57 4.96 -14.82 0.29
CA ARG A 57 4.50 -13.47 0.61
C ARG A 57 5.03 -12.47 -0.41
N PRO A 58 4.21 -11.51 -0.84
CA PRO A 58 4.66 -10.50 -1.79
C PRO A 58 5.59 -9.47 -1.15
N ILE A 59 6.52 -8.96 -1.94
CA ILE A 59 7.35 -7.81 -1.59
C ILE A 59 6.98 -6.70 -2.55
N TYR A 60 6.61 -5.54 -2.00
CA TYR A 60 6.18 -4.39 -2.77
C TYR A 60 7.31 -3.36 -2.83
N THR A 61 7.26 -2.50 -3.85
CA THR A 61 8.18 -1.39 -3.98
C THR A 61 7.50 -0.07 -3.64
N VAL A 62 8.31 0.87 -3.16
CA VAL A 62 7.88 2.23 -2.90
C VAL A 62 8.98 3.17 -3.38
N GLU A 63 8.58 4.36 -3.83
CA GLU A 63 9.55 5.40 -4.20
C GLU A 63 9.21 6.67 -3.46
N ILE A 64 10.10 7.10 -2.56
CA ILE A 64 9.91 8.29 -1.74
C ILE A 64 11.15 9.16 -1.92
N ASP A 65 10.94 10.40 -2.39
CA ASP A 65 12.00 11.38 -2.60
C ASP A 65 13.14 10.83 -3.47
N GLY A 66 12.80 10.06 -4.50
CA GLY A 66 13.78 9.48 -5.40
C GLY A 66 14.49 8.25 -4.87
N VAL A 67 14.16 7.80 -3.67
CA VAL A 67 14.73 6.58 -3.09
C VAL A 67 13.78 5.42 -3.28
N THR A 68 14.27 4.35 -3.89
CA THR A 68 13.50 3.12 -4.05
C THR A 68 13.62 2.27 -2.80
N GLY A 69 12.46 1.85 -2.26
CA GLY A 69 12.43 0.98 -1.09
C GLY A 69 11.62 -0.29 -1.37
N TYR A 70 11.70 -1.24 -0.43
CA TYR A 70 11.00 -2.51 -0.51
C TYR A 70 10.21 -2.74 0.76
N MET A 71 8.94 -3.10 0.61
CA MET A 71 8.01 -3.26 1.72
C MET A 71 7.61 -4.72 1.86
N PRO A 72 7.75 -5.31 3.07
CA PRO A 72 7.29 -6.68 3.30
C PRO A 72 5.77 -6.79 3.43
N TRP A 73 5.10 -5.66 3.59
CA TRP A 73 3.64 -5.52 3.55
C TRP A 73 3.33 -4.15 2.99
N TRP A 74 2.07 -3.90 2.63
CA TRP A 74 1.69 -2.65 1.99
C TRP A 74 1.55 -1.53 3.03
N PHE A 75 2.70 -0.94 3.42
CA PHE A 75 2.70 0.17 4.39
C PHE A 75 3.98 0.99 4.22
N ALA A 76 3.92 2.03 3.40
CA ALA A 76 5.08 2.79 2.97
C ALA A 76 6.06 3.26 4.05
N PRO A 77 5.62 3.70 5.25
CA PRO A 77 6.58 4.07 6.29
C PRO A 77 7.52 2.96 6.73
N TYR A 78 7.20 1.71 6.43
CA TYR A 78 8.04 0.56 6.78
C TYR A 78 8.64 -0.04 5.53
N TYR A 79 9.69 0.59 5.03
CA TYR A 79 10.39 0.09 3.85
C TYR A 79 11.87 -0.05 4.13
N PHE A 80 12.53 -0.86 3.31
CA PHE A 80 13.96 -1.12 3.37
C PHE A 80 14.59 -0.71 2.06
N THR A 81 15.84 -0.23 2.13
CA THR A 81 16.52 0.23 0.92
C THR A 81 17.10 -0.91 0.10
N ASP A 82 17.14 -2.12 0.63
CA ASP A 82 17.54 -3.31 -0.12
C ASP A 82 16.61 -4.48 0.16
N ILE A 83 16.52 -5.38 -0.82
CA ILE A 83 15.56 -6.48 -0.75
C ILE A 83 15.96 -7.53 0.27
N ASP A 84 17.28 -7.69 0.53
CA ASP A 84 17.74 -8.66 1.51
C ASP A 84 17.35 -8.28 2.92
N SER A 85 17.44 -7.00 3.26
CA SER A 85 16.96 -6.50 4.55
C SER A 85 15.46 -6.71 4.70
N CYS A 86 14.70 -6.51 3.63
CA CYS A 86 13.26 -6.76 3.62
C CYS A 86 12.98 -8.24 3.92
N LYS A 87 13.70 -9.16 3.27
CA LYS A 87 13.53 -10.59 3.50
C LYS A 87 13.90 -10.99 4.93
N GLN A 88 14.94 -10.40 5.48
CA GLN A 88 15.31 -10.65 6.87
C GLN A 88 14.20 -10.26 7.82
N ARG A 89 13.57 -9.12 7.57
CA ARG A 89 12.43 -8.69 8.38
C ARG A 89 11.26 -9.66 8.28
N MET A 90 11.04 -10.21 7.10
CA MET A 90 9.95 -11.18 6.89
C MET A 90 10.20 -12.51 7.61
N ASP A 91 11.45 -12.82 7.92
CA ASP A 91 11.82 -14.02 8.67
C ASP A 91 11.62 -13.87 10.18
N MET A 92 11.37 -12.64 10.66
CA MET A 92 11.18 -12.38 12.08
C MET A 92 9.79 -12.83 12.55
N PRO A 93 9.64 -13.15 13.84
CA PRO A 93 8.32 -13.46 14.39
C PRO A 93 7.31 -12.33 14.17
N ASN A 94 6.05 -12.67 13.98
CA ASN A 94 4.99 -11.70 13.72
C ASN A 94 4.91 -10.60 14.77
N ILE A 95 5.23 -10.91 16.00
CA ILE A 95 5.17 -9.93 17.09
C ILE A 95 6.11 -8.75 16.85
N ALA A 96 7.17 -8.95 16.06
CA ALA A 96 8.16 -7.92 15.78
C ALA A 96 7.83 -7.11 14.53
N ILE A 97 6.78 -7.46 13.78
CA ILE A 97 6.46 -6.79 12.52
C ILE A 97 5.93 -5.39 12.73
N PHE A 98 5.14 -5.16 13.77
CA PHE A 98 4.51 -3.86 14.04
C PHE A 98 4.93 -3.30 15.39
N PRO A 99 6.21 -3.00 15.60
CA PRO A 99 6.65 -2.53 16.92
C PRO A 99 6.11 -1.17 17.30
N SER A 100 5.78 -0.34 16.34
CA SER A 100 5.38 1.05 16.58
C SER A 100 3.89 1.26 16.80
N PHE A 101 3.09 0.22 16.72
CA PHE A 101 1.64 0.33 16.83
C PHE A 101 1.13 0.12 18.26
N ARG A 102 1.93 0.42 19.21
CA ARG A 102 1.56 0.27 20.60
C ARG A 102 1.48 1.57 21.33
#